data_273dd0285701a6aa27ee75356bed222e
#
_entry.id   273dd0285701a6aa27ee75356bed222e
#
_cell.length_a   1.000
_cell.length_b   1.000
_cell.length_c   1.000
_cell.angle_alpha   90.00
_cell.angle_beta   90.00
_cell.angle_gamma   90.00
#
_symmetry.space_group_name_H-M   'P 1'
#
loop_
_entity.id
_entity.type
_entity.pdbx_description
1 polymer ?
#
loop_
_entity_poly.entity_id
_entity_poly.type
_entity_poly.pdbx_seq_one_letter_code
_entity_poly.pdbx_strand_id
1 'polypeptide(L)'
;MHRGGDPSRFPGQAPVVIYTYEWSPFAAEAKKLLDSVGADYTEISLGYEWFLATPEQAAKRAELGTLYGRTSMPHVFIGGKSVGGLMDGDPGLVPLKETGELVPSLKQAGALPDEGLFGFFLYSGDHQP
;
A
#
# COMPACT_ATOMS: atom_id res chain seq x y z
N MET A 1 0.07 -7.96 7.87
CA MET A 1 1.24 -8.72 7.50
C MET A 1 1.63 -8.46 6.06
N HIS A 2 2.88 -8.32 5.81
CA HIS A 2 3.36 -7.96 4.48
C HIS A 2 4.57 -8.83 4.11
N ARG A 3 4.92 -8.80 2.84
CA ARG A 3 6.09 -9.52 2.36
C ARG A 3 6.68 -8.79 1.16
N GLY A 4 7.97 -8.98 0.97
CA GLY A 4 8.65 -8.40 -0.15
C GLY A 4 8.20 -8.98 -1.47
N GLY A 5 8.34 -8.24 -2.53
CA GLY A 5 7.95 -8.66 -3.84
C GLY A 5 8.98 -8.34 -4.90
N ASP A 6 8.78 -8.93 -6.05
CA ASP A 6 9.61 -8.74 -7.22
C ASP A 6 9.22 -7.41 -7.89
N PRO A 7 10.19 -6.51 -8.16
CA PRO A 7 9.84 -5.26 -8.84
C PRO A 7 9.20 -5.42 -10.20
N SER A 8 9.37 -6.57 -10.85
CA SER A 8 8.76 -6.80 -12.16
C SER A 8 7.29 -7.16 -12.07
N ARG A 9 6.75 -7.40 -10.88
CA ARG A 9 5.34 -7.76 -10.71
C ARG A 9 4.42 -6.62 -11.09
N PHE A 10 3.25 -6.98 -11.59
CA PHE A 10 2.20 -6.00 -11.87
C PHE A 10 1.50 -5.61 -10.58
N PRO A 11 1.09 -4.32 -10.46
CA PRO A 11 0.44 -3.86 -9.23
C PRO A 11 -0.84 -4.59 -8.88
N GLY A 12 -1.54 -5.13 -9.89
CA GLY A 12 -2.82 -5.82 -9.64
C GLY A 12 -2.71 -7.26 -9.20
N GLN A 13 -1.48 -7.79 -9.03
CA GLN A 13 -1.30 -9.19 -8.68
C GLN A 13 -1.50 -9.49 -7.20
N ALA A 14 -1.62 -8.47 -6.37
CA ALA A 14 -1.85 -8.62 -4.94
C ALA A 14 -2.90 -7.59 -4.51
N PRO A 15 -3.62 -7.87 -3.40
CA PRO A 15 -4.65 -6.93 -2.94
C PRO A 15 -4.11 -5.53 -2.70
N VAL A 16 -2.94 -5.41 -2.08
CA VAL A 16 -2.27 -4.14 -1.87
C VAL A 16 -0.81 -4.30 -2.23
N VAL A 17 -0.31 -3.38 -3.03
CA VAL A 17 1.11 -3.32 -3.37
C VAL A 17 1.61 -1.93 -3.00
N ILE A 18 2.73 -1.88 -2.30
CA ILE A 18 3.36 -0.61 -1.98
C ILE A 18 4.80 -0.61 -2.50
N TYR A 19 5.08 0.33 -3.39
CA TYR A 19 6.45 0.54 -3.86
C TYR A 19 7.13 1.53 -2.93
N THR A 20 8.35 1.23 -2.53
CA THR A 20 9.06 1.99 -1.51
C THR A 20 10.50 2.25 -1.89
N TYR A 21 11.13 3.22 -1.22
CA TYR A 21 12.57 3.31 -1.09
C TYR A 21 12.93 2.98 0.36
N GLU A 22 14.06 2.28 0.55
CA GLU A 22 14.48 1.84 1.89
C GLU A 22 14.65 3.01 2.84
N TRP A 23 15.13 4.13 2.34
CA TRP A 23 15.43 5.29 3.18
C TRP A 23 14.29 6.29 3.30
N SER A 24 13.15 6.03 2.71
CA SER A 24 12.04 6.98 2.71
C SER A 24 11.27 6.94 4.03
N PRO A 25 11.25 8.03 4.80
CA PRO A 25 10.41 8.06 6.00
C PRO A 25 8.92 8.02 5.66
N PHE A 26 8.53 8.56 4.51
CA PHE A 26 7.12 8.52 4.10
C PHE A 26 6.69 7.10 3.76
N ALA A 27 7.58 6.31 3.17
CA ALA A 27 7.28 4.90 2.92
C ALA A 27 7.14 4.14 4.23
N ALA A 28 7.99 4.43 5.21
CA ALA A 28 7.90 3.80 6.52
C ALA A 28 6.56 4.14 7.20
N GLU A 29 6.15 5.39 7.12
CA GLU A 29 4.88 5.80 7.71
C GLU A 29 3.69 5.16 7.00
N ALA A 30 3.77 5.01 5.68
CA ALA A 30 2.70 4.35 4.93
C ALA A 30 2.55 2.90 5.37
N LYS A 31 3.67 2.21 5.56
CA LYS A 31 3.62 0.82 6.04
C LYS A 31 3.06 0.75 7.45
N LYS A 32 3.44 1.68 8.32
CA LYS A 32 2.88 1.72 9.67
C LYS A 32 1.37 1.92 9.64
N LEU A 33 0.90 2.78 8.76
CA LEU A 33 -0.54 3.01 8.64
C LEU A 33 -1.25 1.74 8.18
N LEU A 34 -0.73 1.07 7.17
CA LEU A 34 -1.32 -0.19 6.69
C LEU A 34 -1.27 -1.26 7.77
N ASP A 35 -0.17 -1.34 8.50
CA ASP A 35 -0.07 -2.28 9.62
C ASP A 35 -1.10 -1.98 10.69
N SER A 36 -1.33 -0.70 10.97
CA SER A 36 -2.22 -0.30 12.05
C SER A 36 -3.67 -0.71 11.80
N VAL A 37 -4.05 -0.82 10.52
CA VAL A 37 -5.41 -1.27 10.18
C VAL A 37 -5.46 -2.76 9.87
N GLY A 38 -4.34 -3.46 10.00
CA GLY A 38 -4.30 -4.90 9.79
C GLY A 38 -4.28 -5.33 8.34
N ALA A 39 -3.88 -4.45 7.43
CA ALA A 39 -3.89 -4.77 6.01
C ALA A 39 -2.77 -5.73 5.65
N ASP A 40 -3.09 -6.66 4.75
CA ASP A 40 -2.09 -7.53 4.14
C ASP A 40 -1.61 -6.84 2.88
N TYR A 41 -0.30 -6.60 2.77
CA TYR A 41 0.25 -5.91 1.62
C TYR A 41 1.58 -6.52 1.21
N THR A 42 1.92 -6.31 -0.07
CA THR A 42 3.21 -6.70 -0.62
C THR A 42 4.04 -5.44 -0.80
N GLU A 43 5.22 -5.43 -0.19
CA GLU A 43 6.15 -4.32 -0.35
C GLU A 43 7.15 -4.65 -1.45
N ILE A 44 7.36 -3.71 -2.36
CA ILE A 44 8.37 -3.84 -3.42
C ILE A 44 9.30 -2.66 -3.30
N SER A 45 10.53 -2.92 -2.84
CA SER A 45 11.55 -1.89 -2.72
C SER A 45 12.14 -1.56 -4.09
N LEU A 46 12.25 -0.29 -4.39
CA LEU A 46 12.90 0.16 -5.62
C LEU A 46 14.29 0.74 -5.33
N GLY A 47 14.92 0.28 -4.25
CA GLY A 47 16.28 0.67 -3.89
C GLY A 47 16.31 1.48 -2.63
N TYR A 48 17.51 1.93 -2.24
CA TYR A 48 17.65 2.79 -1.08
C TYR A 48 17.07 4.17 -1.36
N GLU A 49 17.36 4.70 -2.54
CA GLU A 49 16.84 5.94 -3.09
C GLU A 49 16.90 5.83 -4.61
N TRP A 50 16.28 6.81 -5.31
CA TRP A 50 16.22 6.73 -6.77
C TRP A 50 17.61 6.62 -7.41
N PHE A 51 18.62 7.21 -6.80
CA PHE A 51 19.99 7.21 -7.36
C PHE A 51 20.81 6.01 -6.86
N LEU A 52 20.24 5.17 -6.03
CA LEU A 52 20.87 3.94 -5.52
C LEU A 52 19.97 2.77 -5.80
N ALA A 53 19.70 2.55 -7.07
CA ALA A 53 18.75 1.52 -7.52
C ALA A 53 19.43 0.67 -8.60
N THR A 54 18.99 -0.58 -8.69
CA THR A 54 19.43 -1.43 -9.80
C THR A 54 18.78 -0.96 -11.09
N PRO A 55 19.30 -1.37 -12.27
CA PRO A 55 18.65 -1.02 -13.52
C PRO A 55 17.20 -1.48 -13.58
N GLU A 56 16.90 -2.64 -13.01
CA GLU A 56 15.53 -3.16 -12.98
C GLU A 56 14.62 -2.29 -12.12
N GLN A 57 15.11 -1.87 -10.96
CA GLN A 57 14.35 -0.99 -10.08
C GLN A 57 14.12 0.38 -10.72
N ALA A 58 15.16 0.92 -11.37
CA ALA A 58 15.03 2.19 -12.06
C ALA A 58 14.04 2.11 -13.21
N ALA A 59 14.01 0.98 -13.93
CA ALA A 59 13.06 0.78 -15.02
C ALA A 59 11.62 0.72 -14.48
N LYS A 60 11.41 0.08 -13.35
CA LYS A 60 10.08 0.03 -12.76
C LYS A 60 9.63 1.41 -12.32
N ARG A 61 10.52 2.19 -11.74
CA ARG A 61 10.20 3.57 -11.36
C ARG A 61 9.76 4.39 -12.57
N ALA A 62 10.50 4.26 -13.68
CA ALA A 62 10.17 4.97 -14.91
C ALA A 62 8.82 4.52 -15.46
N GLU A 63 8.54 3.23 -15.40
CA GLU A 63 7.27 2.70 -15.84
C GLU A 63 6.11 3.26 -15.02
N LEU A 64 6.28 3.31 -13.70
CA LEU A 64 5.24 3.88 -12.83
C LEU A 64 5.00 5.34 -13.18
N GLY A 65 6.06 6.08 -13.47
CA GLY A 65 5.93 7.47 -13.90
C GLY A 65 5.15 7.61 -15.19
N THR A 66 5.44 6.74 -16.16
CA THR A 66 4.77 6.78 -17.45
C THR A 66 3.30 6.40 -17.33
N LEU A 67 2.99 5.35 -16.59
CA LEU A 67 1.64 4.81 -16.52
C LEU A 67 0.75 5.59 -15.56
N TYR A 68 1.30 6.08 -14.46
CA TYR A 68 0.51 6.66 -13.39
C TYR A 68 0.90 8.09 -13.03
N GLY A 69 1.92 8.63 -13.68
CA GLY A 69 2.33 10.00 -13.44
C GLY A 69 3.04 10.23 -12.12
N ARG A 70 3.55 9.16 -11.50
CA ARG A 70 4.17 9.29 -10.19
C ARG A 70 5.46 8.50 -10.14
N THR A 71 6.57 9.17 -9.78
CA THR A 71 7.86 8.53 -9.59
C THR A 71 8.35 8.61 -8.15
N SER A 72 7.61 9.30 -7.28
CA SER A 72 7.98 9.40 -5.87
C SER A 72 7.40 8.20 -5.11
N MET A 73 8.05 7.87 -3.99
CA MET A 73 7.65 6.75 -3.14
C MET A 73 7.27 7.29 -1.77
N PRO A 74 6.31 6.69 -1.11
CA PRO A 74 5.65 5.43 -1.49
C PRO A 74 4.66 5.62 -2.63
N HIS A 75 4.40 4.53 -3.33
CA HIS A 75 3.35 4.50 -4.33
C HIS A 75 2.51 3.26 -4.04
N VAL A 76 1.24 3.47 -3.74
CA VAL A 76 0.37 2.43 -3.18
C VAL A 76 -0.72 2.10 -4.17
N PHE A 77 -0.97 0.80 -4.31
CA PHE A 77 -2.05 0.27 -5.14
C PHE A 77 -2.97 -0.56 -4.25
N ILE A 78 -4.27 -0.33 -4.36
CA ILE A 78 -5.27 -1.10 -3.64
C ILE A 78 -6.21 -1.68 -4.68
N GLY A 79 -6.26 -3.02 -4.75
CA GLY A 79 -7.07 -3.70 -5.75
C GLY A 79 -6.63 -3.37 -7.17
N GLY A 80 -5.34 -3.14 -7.38
CA GLY A 80 -4.81 -2.80 -8.69
C GLY A 80 -4.96 -1.35 -9.08
N LYS A 81 -5.55 -0.53 -8.23
CA LYS A 81 -5.80 0.88 -8.53
C LYS A 81 -4.81 1.75 -7.79
N SER A 82 -4.15 2.66 -8.48
CA SER A 82 -3.21 3.59 -7.86
C SER A 82 -3.96 4.56 -6.97
N VAL A 83 -3.55 4.62 -5.68
CA VAL A 83 -4.11 5.60 -4.76
C VAL A 83 -3.09 6.66 -4.37
N GLY A 84 -1.87 6.58 -4.91
CA GLY A 84 -0.87 7.60 -4.68
C GLY A 84 0.05 7.27 -3.53
N GLY A 85 0.44 8.29 -2.77
CA GLY A 85 1.40 8.14 -1.69
C GLY A 85 0.76 8.17 -0.32
N LEU A 86 1.54 8.70 0.64
CA LEU A 86 1.06 8.80 2.01
C LEU A 86 0.05 9.91 2.16
N MET A 87 0.44 11.14 1.79
CA MET A 87 -0.39 12.32 2.03
C MET A 87 -1.08 12.81 0.77
N ASP A 88 -0.58 12.46 -0.39
CA ASP A 88 -1.07 13.00 -1.65
C ASP A 88 -1.20 11.91 -2.69
N GLY A 89 -1.90 12.26 -3.74
CA GLY A 89 -2.14 11.36 -4.87
C GLY A 89 -3.60 11.31 -5.20
N ASP A 90 -4.15 10.08 -5.30
CA ASP A 90 -5.54 9.86 -5.68
C ASP A 90 -6.28 9.05 -4.62
N PRO A 91 -6.53 9.59 -3.48
CA PRO A 91 -6.08 10.86 -2.89
C PRO A 91 -4.89 10.71 -1.95
N GLY A 92 -4.33 9.52 -1.79
CA GLY A 92 -3.30 9.19 -0.83
C GLY A 92 -3.87 8.42 0.34
N LEU A 93 -2.98 7.72 1.09
CA LEU A 93 -3.43 6.86 2.19
C LEU A 93 -4.06 7.65 3.34
N VAL A 94 -3.43 8.75 3.75
CA VAL A 94 -3.95 9.52 4.88
C VAL A 94 -5.28 10.15 4.53
N PRO A 95 -5.45 10.79 3.37
CA PRO A 95 -6.78 11.28 3.01
C PRO A 95 -7.84 10.19 2.95
N LEU A 96 -7.50 9.00 2.44
CA LEU A 96 -8.46 7.90 2.44
C LEU A 96 -8.87 7.52 3.86
N LYS A 97 -7.91 7.47 4.77
CA LYS A 97 -8.22 7.16 6.15
C LYS A 97 -9.11 8.22 6.77
N GLU A 98 -8.79 9.49 6.52
CA GLU A 98 -9.53 10.59 7.12
C GLU A 98 -10.98 10.67 6.65
N THR A 99 -11.24 10.28 5.41
CA THR A 99 -12.60 10.27 4.89
C THR A 99 -13.36 9.00 5.22
N GLY A 100 -12.69 8.03 5.86
CA GLY A 100 -13.31 6.76 6.21
C GLY A 100 -13.37 5.78 5.06
N GLU A 101 -12.67 6.03 3.97
CA GLU A 101 -12.74 5.17 2.79
C GLU A 101 -11.65 4.10 2.76
N LEU A 102 -10.62 4.23 3.61
CA LEU A 102 -9.48 3.32 3.53
C LEU A 102 -9.89 1.89 3.85
N VAL A 103 -10.53 1.66 5.00
CA VAL A 103 -10.88 0.32 5.43
C VAL A 103 -11.85 -0.34 4.46
N PRO A 104 -12.92 0.32 4.01
CA PRO A 104 -13.78 -0.31 3.00
C PRO A 104 -13.04 -0.65 1.71
N SER A 105 -12.12 0.20 1.26
CA SER A 105 -11.34 -0.09 0.06
C SER A 105 -10.46 -1.32 0.25
N LEU A 106 -9.84 -1.43 1.42
CA LEU A 106 -8.99 -2.58 1.73
C LEU A 106 -9.81 -3.87 1.80
N LYS A 107 -10.98 -3.80 2.41
CA LYS A 107 -11.87 -4.97 2.48
C LYS A 107 -12.31 -5.41 1.09
N GLN A 108 -12.70 -4.45 0.27
CA GLN A 108 -13.16 -4.76 -1.08
C GLN A 108 -12.07 -5.38 -1.92
N ALA A 109 -10.82 -4.99 -1.68
CA ALA A 109 -9.68 -5.54 -2.39
C ALA A 109 -9.23 -6.89 -1.84
N GLY A 110 -9.75 -7.31 -0.70
CA GLY A 110 -9.35 -8.57 -0.07
C GLY A 110 -8.12 -8.45 0.80
N ALA A 111 -7.77 -7.24 1.22
CA ALA A 111 -6.58 -7.00 2.03
C ALA A 111 -6.84 -7.04 3.52
N LEU A 112 -8.09 -7.10 3.92
CA LEU A 112 -8.48 -7.26 5.31
C LEU A 112 -9.34 -8.50 5.46
N PRO A 113 -9.30 -9.15 6.64
CA PRO A 113 -10.13 -10.32 6.85
C PRO A 113 -11.63 -9.98 6.69
N ASP A 114 -12.36 -10.93 6.14
CA ASP A 114 -13.80 -10.84 6.11
C ASP A 114 -14.30 -10.80 7.55
N GLU A 115 -15.28 -9.98 7.83
CA GLU A 115 -15.78 -9.85 9.16
C GLU A 115 -16.60 -11.04 9.64
N GLY A 116 -17.23 -11.77 8.77
CA GLY A 116 -17.95 -12.97 9.09
C GLY A 116 -17.92 -13.37 10.57
N LEU A 117 -17.60 -14.64 10.83
CA LEU A 117 -17.54 -15.15 12.19
C LEU A 117 -16.45 -14.50 13.01
N PHE A 118 -15.28 -14.33 12.41
CA PHE A 118 -14.14 -13.75 13.11
C PHE A 118 -14.41 -12.31 13.51
N GLY A 119 -14.99 -11.54 12.60
CA GLY A 119 -15.34 -10.16 12.89
C GLY A 119 -16.35 -10.06 14.02
N PHE A 120 -17.28 -11.01 14.06
CA PHE A 120 -18.26 -11.03 15.13
C PHE A 120 -17.57 -11.13 16.49
N PHE A 121 -16.60 -12.01 16.63
CA PHE A 121 -15.87 -12.14 17.89
C PHE A 121 -15.16 -10.86 18.28
N LEU A 122 -14.60 -10.15 17.30
CA LEU A 122 -13.86 -8.93 17.60
C LEU A 122 -14.76 -7.84 18.15
N TYR A 123 -16.02 -7.80 17.71
CA TYR A 123 -16.90 -6.72 18.10
C TYR A 123 -17.81 -7.09 19.23
N SER A 124 -18.14 -8.34 19.41
CA SER A 124 -19.04 -8.72 20.48
C SER A 124 -18.33 -8.78 21.83
N GLY A 125 -17.07 -8.86 21.85
CA GLY A 125 -16.33 -8.92 23.07
C GLY A 125 -16.16 -7.62 23.69
N ASP A 126 -15.92 -6.80 23.23
CA ASP A 126 -15.69 -5.74 23.71
C ASP A 126 -15.27 -4.77 23.04
N HIS A 127 -15.36 -4.42 22.58
CA HIS A 127 -14.93 -3.43 22.08
C HIS A 127 -15.83 -2.72 21.43
N GLN A 128 -16.44 -2.70 21.67
CA GLN A 128 -17.03 -2.17 21.18
C GLN A 128 -17.35 -1.41 21.19
N PRO A 129 -17.45 -1.18 21.05
CA PRO A 129 -17.82 -0.41 21.02
C PRO A 129 -17.94 -0.24 20.80
#